data_16ab0c9fddf330749009bf7545724347
#
_entry.id   16ab0c9fddf330749009bf7545724347
#
_cell.length_a   1.000
_cell.length_b   1.000
_cell.length_c   1.000
_cell.angle_alpha   90.00
_cell.angle_beta   90.00
_cell.angle_gamma   90.00
#
_symmetry.space_group_name_H-M   'P 1'
#
loop_
_entity.id
_entity.type
_entity.pdbx_description
1 polymer ?
#
loop_
_entity_poly.entity_id
_entity_poly.type
_entity_poly.pdbx_seq_one_letter_code
_entity_poly.pdbx_strand_id
1 'polypeptide(L)'
;NNDKYIPDDYKYNSKKIRIDLISGLIDSCGNNEKEKTILKISNYTLLNDVRFVLSSLGFQNKVLNNTIIIENCDNVFRKERIITKINLVEQEVDDYYGFEIDGKRRFVLGDFTVTHNTVIALNIISKIRKKSLILVHKEFLMNQWIERIEEFLPGARIGKIQAQICDIDQKDIVIGMIQTMYNKTFDQTVYSQFGMTIIDEVHRIGSEEFSKTLLKTITPYMLGISATVERKDKLTNLLYMFIGPKIYSEQRANEDPVCVRGIQYVTQDDDFNSVEYDYRGNTKFSSMIVKLCDYGPRSDFIVRVVKDLLEEKPDGQIMILAHNKSLLKYLHDSIDAKAIASVGYYIGGMKQKDLQITETKQIVIATYAMAAEALDIKTLSTLIMATPKTDITQSVGRILRMKHENPIVVDIVDGHECFQKQWLQRKRYYKKCNYRIRCTTSENYSTMKLDWSNDDSWVRVYEPKNV
;
A
#
# COMPACT_ATOMS: atom_id res chain seq x y z
N ASN A 1 34.32 19.21 28.34
CA ASN A 1 32.88 19.17 28.18
C ASN A 1 32.49 18.01 27.24
N ASN A 2 32.05 16.90 27.85
CA ASN A 2 31.67 15.68 27.13
C ASN A 2 30.24 15.69 26.55
N ASP A 3 29.51 16.80 26.67
CA ASP A 3 28.09 16.88 26.33
C ASP A 3 27.82 17.68 25.05
N LYS A 4 28.64 17.51 24.02
CA LYS A 4 28.41 18.14 22.71
C LYS A 4 27.44 17.25 21.90
N TYR A 5 26.34 17.84 21.44
CA TYR A 5 25.35 17.20 20.57
C TYR A 5 24.73 18.24 19.65
N ILE A 6 24.06 17.79 18.59
CA ILE A 6 23.20 18.65 17.75
C ILE A 6 21.77 18.60 18.32
N PRO A 7 21.19 19.74 18.73
CA PRO A 7 19.79 19.78 19.16
C PRO A 7 18.83 19.26 18.09
N ASP A 8 17.75 18.61 18.48
CA ASP A 8 16.77 18.01 17.57
C ASP A 8 16.15 19.05 16.63
N ASP A 9 15.93 20.28 17.09
CA ASP A 9 15.44 21.38 16.28
C ASP A 9 16.33 21.66 15.04
N TYR A 10 17.61 21.34 15.09
CA TYR A 10 18.52 21.43 13.94
C TYR A 10 18.60 20.15 13.13
N LYS A 11 18.51 18.98 13.78
CA LYS A 11 18.54 17.66 13.08
C LYS A 11 17.35 17.49 12.15
N TYR A 12 16.16 17.92 12.57
CA TYR A 12 14.89 17.74 11.85
C TYR A 12 14.40 19.00 11.14
N ASN A 13 15.21 20.03 11.04
CA ASN A 13 14.85 21.29 10.40
C ASN A 13 14.86 21.22 8.87
N SER A 14 14.55 22.34 8.21
CA SER A 14 14.56 22.45 6.76
C SER A 14 15.94 22.04 6.18
N LYS A 15 15.91 21.56 4.94
CA LYS A 15 17.13 21.15 4.23
C LYS A 15 18.21 22.24 4.23
N LYS A 16 17.80 23.51 4.07
CA LYS A 16 18.72 24.66 4.06
C LYS A 16 19.45 24.77 5.41
N ILE A 17 18.73 24.76 6.51
CA ILE A 17 19.33 24.89 7.85
C ILE A 17 20.27 23.72 8.16
N ARG A 18 19.92 22.50 7.75
CA ARG A 18 20.81 21.32 7.93
C ARG A 18 22.08 21.42 7.08
N ILE A 19 22.00 21.95 5.86
CA ILE A 19 23.17 22.24 5.01
C ILE A 19 24.05 23.31 5.66
N ASP A 20 23.47 24.42 6.11
CA ASP A 20 24.20 25.52 6.74
C ASP A 20 24.92 25.05 8.02
N LEU A 21 24.27 24.17 8.81
CA LEU A 21 24.88 23.56 9.99
C LEU A 21 26.10 22.70 9.63
N ILE A 22 25.99 21.83 8.62
CA ILE A 22 27.11 20.99 8.18
C ILE A 22 28.22 21.82 7.58
N SER A 23 27.90 22.86 6.79
CA SER A 23 28.89 23.79 6.25
C SER A 23 29.70 24.47 7.36
N GLY A 24 29.01 24.96 8.41
CA GLY A 24 29.69 25.56 9.57
C GLY A 24 30.59 24.59 10.34
N LEU A 25 30.19 23.31 10.42
CA LEU A 25 31.04 22.27 11.03
C LEU A 25 32.25 21.94 10.14
N ILE A 26 32.09 21.92 8.82
CA ILE A 26 33.18 21.69 7.88
C ILE A 26 34.18 22.88 7.96
N ASP A 27 33.67 24.10 7.99
CA ASP A 27 34.50 25.31 8.11
C ASP A 27 35.29 25.37 9.41
N SER A 28 34.72 24.82 10.50
CA SER A 28 35.32 24.91 11.83
C SER A 28 36.32 23.76 12.14
N CYS A 29 36.09 22.57 11.65
CA CYS A 29 36.89 21.39 11.99
C CYS A 29 37.10 20.39 10.85
N GLY A 30 36.71 20.77 9.61
CA GLY A 30 36.86 19.93 8.43
C GLY A 30 38.21 20.19 7.72
N ASN A 31 38.67 19.17 7.00
CA ASN A 31 39.77 19.24 6.08
C ASN A 31 39.32 18.75 4.71
N ASN A 32 39.48 19.57 3.66
CA ASN A 32 39.05 19.23 2.30
C ASN A 32 40.23 18.65 1.51
N GLU A 33 40.12 17.42 1.07
CA GLU A 33 41.07 16.73 0.20
C GLU A 33 40.37 16.35 -1.11
N LYS A 34 40.83 16.93 -2.23
CA LYS A 34 40.43 16.80 -3.64
C LYS A 34 39.04 16.24 -4.04
N GLU A 35 38.43 15.35 -3.32
CA GLU A 35 37.08 14.78 -3.55
C GLU A 35 36.43 14.32 -2.27
N LYS A 36 37.09 14.58 -1.13
CA LYS A 36 36.61 14.09 0.18
C LYS A 36 36.74 15.20 1.21
N THR A 37 35.74 15.34 2.05
CA THR A 37 35.81 16.17 3.25
C THR A 37 35.96 15.29 4.46
N ILE A 38 36.92 15.59 5.30
CA ILE A 38 37.28 14.82 6.49
C ILE A 38 36.94 15.65 7.73
N LEU A 39 36.08 15.13 8.59
CA LEU A 39 35.69 15.74 9.88
C LEU A 39 36.19 14.88 11.05
N LYS A 40 37.07 15.44 11.91
CA LYS A 40 37.51 14.77 13.14
C LYS A 40 36.63 15.18 14.32
N ILE A 41 35.89 14.25 14.89
CA ILE A 41 34.92 14.49 15.97
C ILE A 41 35.19 13.53 17.13
N SER A 42 35.79 14.03 18.20
CA SER A 42 36.15 13.19 19.35
C SER A 42 34.97 12.77 20.22
N ASN A 43 33.87 13.50 20.17
CA ASN A 43 32.66 13.21 20.93
C ASN A 43 31.76 12.27 20.13
N TYR A 44 31.45 11.09 20.70
CA TYR A 44 30.67 10.03 20.03
C TYR A 44 29.22 10.47 19.72
N THR A 45 28.57 11.19 20.63
CA THR A 45 27.21 11.69 20.44
C THR A 45 27.16 12.68 19.28
N LEU A 46 28.04 13.67 19.29
CA LEU A 46 28.14 14.64 18.20
C LEU A 46 28.49 13.98 16.86
N LEU A 47 29.37 12.98 16.87
CA LEU A 47 29.74 12.23 15.66
C LEU A 47 28.53 11.52 15.05
N ASN A 48 27.70 10.87 15.87
CA ASN A 48 26.48 10.22 15.40
C ASN A 48 25.44 11.22 14.93
N ASP A 49 25.29 12.37 15.60
CA ASP A 49 24.38 13.43 15.18
C ASP A 49 24.79 14.04 13.83
N VAL A 50 26.08 14.30 13.63
CA VAL A 50 26.61 14.80 12.35
C VAL A 50 26.39 13.78 11.24
N ARG A 51 26.65 12.51 11.52
CA ARG A 51 26.39 11.41 10.58
C ARG A 51 24.93 11.33 10.22
N PHE A 52 24.03 11.45 11.19
CA PHE A 52 22.58 11.48 10.98
C PHE A 52 22.19 12.62 10.03
N VAL A 53 22.66 13.85 10.28
CA VAL A 53 22.35 15.00 9.44
C VAL A 53 22.91 14.84 8.03
N LEU A 54 24.14 14.35 7.87
CA LEU A 54 24.76 14.07 6.56
C LEU A 54 23.94 13.04 5.77
N SER A 55 23.57 11.92 6.39
CA SER A 55 22.76 10.89 5.75
C SER A 55 21.37 11.43 5.37
N SER A 56 20.75 12.24 6.24
CA SER A 56 19.46 12.89 5.98
C SER A 56 19.49 13.87 4.80
N LEU A 57 20.67 14.40 4.46
CA LEU A 57 20.92 15.26 3.33
C LEU A 57 21.32 14.50 2.05
N GLY A 58 21.51 13.18 2.16
CA GLY A 58 21.91 12.31 1.05
C GLY A 58 23.42 12.25 0.78
N PHE A 59 24.25 12.72 1.72
CA PHE A 59 25.70 12.60 1.59
C PHE A 59 26.19 11.19 1.98
N GLN A 60 26.99 10.59 1.12
CA GLN A 60 27.72 9.37 1.47
C GLN A 60 28.81 9.69 2.51
N ASN A 61 28.74 8.99 3.62
CA ASN A 61 29.71 9.20 4.71
C ASN A 61 30.16 7.87 5.31
N LYS A 62 31.43 7.81 5.71
CA LYS A 62 32.05 6.67 6.41
C LYS A 62 32.69 7.15 7.69
N VAL A 63 32.66 6.33 8.72
CA VAL A 63 33.31 6.61 9.99
C VAL A 63 34.51 5.67 10.17
N LEU A 64 35.67 6.23 10.41
CA LEU A 64 36.91 5.54 10.73
C LEU A 64 37.56 6.24 11.93
N ASN A 65 37.72 5.57 13.06
CA ASN A 65 38.44 6.10 14.24
C ASN A 65 38.11 7.56 14.61
N ASN A 66 36.83 7.83 14.94
CA ASN A 66 36.31 9.17 15.27
C ASN A 66 36.45 10.23 14.16
N THR A 67 36.55 9.78 12.93
CA THR A 67 36.65 10.63 11.74
C THR A 67 35.55 10.31 10.77
N ILE A 68 34.77 11.30 10.36
CA ILE A 68 33.76 11.17 9.30
C ILE A 68 34.43 11.57 8.00
N ILE A 69 34.36 10.67 7.02
CA ILE A 69 34.80 10.92 5.65
C ILE A 69 33.56 11.08 4.79
N ILE A 70 33.39 12.25 4.17
CA ILE A 70 32.28 12.57 3.27
C ILE A 70 32.82 12.50 1.84
N GLU A 71 32.22 11.64 1.01
CA GLU A 71 32.61 11.47 -0.40
C GLU A 71 31.73 12.33 -1.30
N ASN A 72 32.29 12.89 -2.39
CA ASN A 72 31.57 13.64 -3.43
C ASN A 72 30.80 14.89 -2.93
N CYS A 73 31.44 15.76 -2.17
CA CYS A 73 30.83 16.99 -1.66
C CYS A 73 30.50 18.05 -2.73
N ASP A 74 31.11 17.99 -3.92
CA ASP A 74 30.98 19.01 -4.97
C ASP A 74 29.68 18.92 -5.78
N ASN A 75 28.92 17.81 -5.66
CA ASN A 75 27.64 17.61 -6.35
C ASN A 75 26.49 17.48 -5.34
N VAL A 76 25.93 18.59 -4.96
CA VAL A 76 24.88 18.69 -3.92
C VAL A 76 23.61 17.92 -4.25
N PHE A 77 23.39 17.47 -5.49
CA PHE A 77 22.20 16.68 -5.88
C PHE A 77 22.46 15.79 -7.09
N ARG A 78 22.72 14.50 -6.89
CA ARG A 78 22.56 13.51 -7.96
C ARG A 78 21.12 12.99 -8.00
N LYS A 79 20.51 13.04 -9.18
CA LYS A 79 19.29 12.32 -9.54
C LYS A 79 19.53 10.81 -9.74
N GLU A 80 20.73 10.32 -9.59
CA GLU A 80 21.11 8.92 -9.82
C GLU A 80 20.87 8.05 -8.59
N ARG A 81 20.50 6.80 -8.83
CA ARG A 81 20.33 5.79 -7.78
C ARG A 81 21.64 5.63 -7.01
N ILE A 82 21.60 5.88 -5.71
CA ILE A 82 22.72 5.56 -4.80
C ILE A 82 22.70 4.03 -4.64
N ILE A 83 23.70 3.36 -5.20
CA ILE A 83 23.92 1.92 -4.95
C ILE A 83 24.78 1.83 -3.71
N THR A 84 24.17 1.43 -2.58
CA THR A 84 24.90 1.21 -1.33
C THR A 84 25.29 -0.26 -1.25
N LYS A 85 26.58 -0.56 -1.07
CA LYS A 85 27.03 -1.90 -0.69
C LYS A 85 26.68 -2.11 0.78
N ILE A 86 25.83 -3.11 1.06
CA ILE A 86 25.50 -3.51 2.43
C ILE A 86 26.53 -4.54 2.88
N ASN A 87 27.33 -4.22 3.89
CA ASN A 87 28.15 -5.19 4.58
C ASN A 87 27.38 -5.70 5.79
N LEU A 88 27.10 -6.99 5.83
CA LEU A 88 26.45 -7.65 6.95
C LEU A 88 27.52 -8.02 8.00
N VAL A 89 27.39 -7.47 9.19
CA VAL A 89 28.21 -7.85 10.35
C VAL A 89 27.32 -8.64 11.31
N GLU A 90 27.78 -9.82 11.71
CA GLU A 90 27.10 -10.66 12.68
C GLU A 90 27.06 -9.94 14.05
N GLN A 91 25.88 -9.85 14.64
CA GLN A 91 25.66 -9.26 15.95
C GLN A 91 25.13 -10.34 16.89
N GLU A 92 25.17 -10.09 18.20
CA GLU A 92 24.60 -10.98 19.20
C GLU A 92 23.07 -11.10 19.04
N VAL A 93 22.49 -12.18 19.59
CA VAL A 93 21.05 -12.44 19.53
C VAL A 93 20.29 -11.33 20.25
N ASP A 94 19.43 -10.62 19.51
CA ASP A 94 18.60 -9.53 20.03
C ASP A 94 17.15 -9.70 19.56
N ASP A 95 16.21 -9.00 20.21
CA ASP A 95 14.79 -9.08 19.87
C ASP A 95 14.49 -8.45 18.50
N TYR A 96 13.63 -9.12 17.72
CA TYR A 96 13.20 -8.64 16.42
C TYR A 96 11.82 -8.01 16.50
N TYR A 97 11.68 -6.83 15.90
CA TYR A 97 10.45 -6.08 15.82
C TYR A 97 9.97 -6.02 14.39
N GLY A 98 8.70 -6.34 14.16
CA GLY A 98 8.04 -6.20 12.85
C GLY A 98 7.09 -5.00 12.84
N PHE A 99 6.84 -4.41 11.68
CA PHE A 99 5.91 -3.30 11.54
C PHE A 99 4.99 -3.42 10.32
N GLU A 100 3.82 -2.84 10.48
CA GLU A 100 2.82 -2.68 9.43
C GLU A 100 2.94 -1.26 8.86
N ILE A 101 2.95 -1.14 7.51
CA ILE A 101 3.17 0.13 6.83
C ILE A 101 2.03 0.39 5.85
N ASP A 102 1.39 1.52 6.00
CA ASP A 102 0.37 2.03 5.08
C ASP A 102 0.97 2.74 3.86
N GLY A 103 0.16 2.94 2.82
CA GLY A 103 0.52 3.70 1.65
C GLY A 103 1.48 2.96 0.70
N LYS A 104 2.64 3.53 0.42
CA LYS A 104 3.65 2.95 -0.49
C LYS A 104 4.35 1.71 0.07
N ARG A 105 4.02 1.29 1.28
CA ARG A 105 4.70 0.20 2.00
C ARG A 105 6.21 0.41 2.11
N ARG A 106 6.65 1.66 2.10
CA ARG A 106 8.06 2.06 2.26
C ARG A 106 8.20 2.86 3.53
N PHE A 107 9.28 2.64 4.22
CA PHE A 107 9.67 3.41 5.41
C PHE A 107 11.16 3.68 5.36
N VAL A 108 11.60 4.62 6.17
CA VAL A 108 12.99 5.02 6.27
C VAL A 108 13.58 4.35 7.51
N LEU A 109 14.62 3.55 7.31
CA LEU A 109 15.41 3.01 8.43
C LEU A 109 16.21 4.13 9.11
N GLY A 110 16.74 3.86 10.30
CA GLY A 110 17.55 4.83 11.04
C GLY A 110 18.78 5.35 10.30
N ASP A 111 19.24 4.64 9.28
CA ASP A 111 20.32 5.02 8.37
C ASP A 111 19.84 5.73 7.09
N PHE A 112 18.56 6.15 7.05
CA PHE A 112 17.86 6.77 5.90
C PHE A 112 17.64 5.86 4.68
N THR A 113 17.81 4.54 4.82
CA THR A 113 17.45 3.58 3.77
C THR A 113 15.92 3.49 3.66
N VAL A 114 15.37 3.77 2.48
CA VAL A 114 13.92 3.62 2.20
C VAL A 114 13.62 2.17 1.85
N THR A 115 12.69 1.54 2.57
CA THR A 115 12.33 0.13 2.38
C THR A 115 10.82 -0.11 2.55
N HIS A 116 10.38 -1.36 2.43
CA HIS A 116 9.00 -1.82 2.66
C HIS A 116 8.99 -3.24 3.27
N ASN A 117 7.82 -3.74 3.69
CA ASN A 117 7.67 -5.00 4.42
C ASN A 117 8.35 -6.22 3.76
N THR A 118 8.29 -6.37 2.43
CA THR A 118 8.97 -7.45 1.70
C THR A 118 10.49 -7.40 1.90
N VAL A 119 11.08 -6.20 1.84
CA VAL A 119 12.53 -6.02 2.01
C VAL A 119 12.96 -6.32 3.45
N ILE A 120 12.13 -5.98 4.44
CA ILE A 120 12.40 -6.38 5.84
C ILE A 120 12.44 -7.90 5.96
N ALA A 121 11.45 -8.58 5.39
CA ALA A 121 11.41 -10.03 5.44
C ALA A 121 12.66 -10.64 4.76
N LEU A 122 13.12 -10.08 3.64
CA LEU A 122 14.35 -10.51 2.97
C LEU A 122 15.60 -10.22 3.83
N ASN A 123 15.63 -9.09 4.52
CA ASN A 123 16.71 -8.78 5.46
C ASN A 123 16.75 -9.78 6.62
N ILE A 124 15.60 -10.14 7.18
CA ILE A 124 15.49 -11.15 8.23
C ILE A 124 15.98 -12.51 7.72
N ILE A 125 15.57 -12.94 6.51
CA ILE A 125 16.04 -14.18 5.88
C ILE A 125 17.58 -14.18 5.82
N SER A 126 18.18 -13.08 5.36
CA SER A 126 19.63 -12.97 5.18
C SER A 126 20.39 -13.07 6.50
N LYS A 127 19.78 -12.62 7.60
CA LYS A 127 20.37 -12.70 8.96
C LYS A 127 20.18 -14.07 9.61
N ILE A 128 18.99 -14.65 9.51
CA ILE A 128 18.68 -15.97 10.09
C ILE A 128 19.44 -17.09 9.36
N ARG A 129 19.74 -16.91 8.07
CA ARG A 129 20.49 -17.88 7.23
C ARG A 129 19.95 -19.31 7.31
N LYS A 130 18.63 -19.44 7.40
CA LYS A 130 17.92 -20.72 7.33
C LYS A 130 17.19 -20.82 6.00
N LYS A 131 17.07 -22.04 5.48
CA LYS A 131 16.20 -22.29 4.32
C LYS A 131 14.79 -21.79 4.65
N SER A 132 14.29 -20.89 3.84
CA SER A 132 13.06 -20.14 4.13
C SER A 132 11.94 -20.51 3.17
N LEU A 133 10.71 -20.66 3.70
CA LEU A 133 9.50 -20.86 2.95
C LEU A 133 8.65 -19.58 3.00
N ILE A 134 8.30 -19.03 1.85
CA ILE A 134 7.41 -17.88 1.72
C ILE A 134 6.07 -18.37 1.21
N LEU A 135 5.00 -18.19 1.97
CA LEU A 135 3.65 -18.60 1.61
C LEU A 135 2.88 -17.44 0.98
N VAL A 136 2.40 -17.67 -0.25
CA VAL A 136 1.60 -16.70 -1.02
C VAL A 136 0.31 -17.37 -1.52
N HIS A 137 -0.74 -16.60 -1.71
CA HIS A 137 -2.04 -17.12 -2.13
C HIS A 137 -2.38 -16.82 -3.61
N LYS A 138 -1.50 -16.10 -4.32
CA LYS A 138 -1.67 -15.76 -5.75
C LYS A 138 -0.34 -15.79 -6.50
N GLU A 139 -0.42 -16.19 -7.76
CA GLU A 139 0.74 -16.32 -8.63
C GLU A 139 1.47 -14.99 -8.87
N PHE A 140 0.75 -13.89 -9.03
CA PHE A 140 1.40 -12.59 -9.20
C PHE A 140 2.21 -12.17 -7.96
N LEU A 141 1.77 -12.51 -6.73
CA LEU A 141 2.57 -12.29 -5.52
C LEU A 141 3.84 -13.13 -5.54
N MET A 142 3.75 -14.39 -6.01
CA MET A 142 4.93 -15.24 -6.20
C MET A 142 5.94 -14.56 -7.13
N ASN A 143 5.48 -14.01 -8.26
CA ASN A 143 6.36 -13.33 -9.22
C ASN A 143 6.95 -12.05 -8.62
N GLN A 144 6.17 -11.26 -7.88
CA GLN A 144 6.69 -10.09 -7.17
C GLN A 144 7.77 -10.45 -6.13
N TRP A 145 7.57 -11.55 -5.39
CA TRP A 145 8.59 -12.03 -4.45
C TRP A 145 9.87 -12.45 -5.17
N ILE A 146 9.77 -13.14 -6.32
CA ILE A 146 10.94 -13.52 -7.12
C ILE A 146 11.70 -12.26 -7.56
N GLU A 147 11.03 -11.30 -8.17
CA GLU A 147 11.63 -10.03 -8.60
C GLU A 147 12.35 -9.32 -7.43
N ARG A 148 11.74 -9.31 -6.24
CA ARG A 148 12.34 -8.69 -5.05
C ARG A 148 13.52 -9.47 -4.49
N ILE A 149 13.46 -10.80 -4.52
CA ILE A 149 14.60 -11.64 -4.10
C ILE A 149 15.78 -11.41 -5.06
N GLU A 150 15.55 -11.39 -6.35
CA GLU A 150 16.58 -11.14 -7.36
C GLU A 150 17.19 -9.72 -7.21
N GLU A 151 16.37 -8.72 -6.88
CA GLU A 151 16.81 -7.33 -6.66
C GLU A 151 17.64 -7.17 -5.37
N PHE A 152 17.19 -7.76 -4.24
CA PHE A 152 17.74 -7.47 -2.92
C PHE A 152 18.65 -8.55 -2.36
N LEU A 153 18.55 -9.78 -2.85
CA LEU A 153 19.42 -10.92 -2.48
C LEU A 153 19.97 -11.60 -3.76
N PRO A 154 20.73 -10.87 -4.59
CA PRO A 154 21.28 -11.41 -5.80
C PRO A 154 22.24 -12.57 -5.46
N GLY A 155 21.92 -13.76 -5.94
CA GLY A 155 22.66 -14.99 -5.64
C GLY A 155 21.92 -15.97 -4.75
N ALA A 156 20.78 -15.60 -4.16
CA ALA A 156 19.91 -16.55 -3.49
C ALA A 156 19.27 -17.50 -4.50
N ARG A 157 19.33 -18.80 -4.22
CA ARG A 157 18.75 -19.85 -5.06
C ARG A 157 17.26 -19.96 -4.74
N ILE A 158 16.41 -19.56 -5.71
CA ILE A 158 14.96 -19.52 -5.56
C ILE A 158 14.35 -20.83 -6.04
N GLY A 159 13.42 -21.38 -5.24
CA GLY A 159 12.60 -22.53 -5.60
C GLY A 159 11.11 -22.22 -5.56
N LYS A 160 10.28 -23.14 -6.09
CA LYS A 160 8.83 -22.97 -6.16
C LYS A 160 8.09 -24.24 -5.75
N ILE A 161 6.97 -24.06 -5.04
CA ILE A 161 5.96 -25.11 -4.83
C ILE A 161 4.65 -24.59 -5.43
N GLN A 162 4.35 -24.99 -6.66
CA GLN A 162 3.17 -24.56 -7.41
C GLN A 162 2.65 -25.66 -8.31
N ALA A 163 1.38 -26.00 -8.21
CA ALA A 163 0.74 -27.06 -9.01
C ALA A 163 1.56 -28.37 -8.98
N GLN A 164 2.15 -28.80 -10.08
CA GLN A 164 2.97 -30.02 -10.14
C GLN A 164 4.44 -29.78 -9.78
N ILE A 165 4.85 -28.53 -9.64
CA ILE A 165 6.23 -28.16 -9.38
C ILE A 165 6.49 -28.24 -7.86
N CYS A 166 7.55 -28.95 -7.46
CA CYS A 166 8.11 -28.95 -6.11
C CYS A 166 9.64 -28.85 -6.22
N ASP A 167 10.12 -27.65 -6.50
CA ASP A 167 11.55 -27.35 -6.68
C ASP A 167 12.10 -26.77 -5.37
N ILE A 168 12.61 -27.66 -4.52
CA ILE A 168 13.10 -27.29 -3.18
C ILE A 168 14.58 -27.65 -2.97
N ASP A 169 15.14 -28.56 -3.79
CA ASP A 169 16.49 -29.07 -3.55
C ASP A 169 17.55 -28.01 -3.83
N GLN A 170 18.51 -27.89 -2.92
CA GLN A 170 19.59 -26.90 -2.97
C GLN A 170 19.09 -25.44 -3.13
N LYS A 171 17.87 -25.13 -2.67
CA LYS A 171 17.31 -23.79 -2.66
C LYS A 171 17.45 -23.14 -1.29
N ASP A 172 17.68 -21.82 -1.30
CA ASP A 172 17.81 -21.01 -0.10
C ASP A 172 16.45 -20.45 0.33
N ILE A 173 15.66 -20.02 -0.67
CA ILE A 173 14.32 -19.46 -0.49
C ILE A 173 13.35 -20.20 -1.44
N VAL A 174 12.27 -20.72 -0.87
CA VAL A 174 11.21 -21.40 -1.64
C VAL A 174 9.91 -20.62 -1.48
N ILE A 175 9.22 -20.35 -2.60
CA ILE A 175 7.93 -19.67 -2.58
C ILE A 175 6.84 -20.72 -2.85
N GLY A 176 5.95 -20.91 -1.88
CA GLY A 176 4.88 -21.90 -1.91
C GLY A 176 3.51 -21.28 -2.11
N MET A 177 2.75 -21.81 -3.10
CA MET A 177 1.34 -21.48 -3.26
C MET A 177 0.52 -22.19 -2.20
N ILE A 178 -0.24 -21.44 -1.41
CA ILE A 178 -1.06 -21.97 -0.31
C ILE A 178 -2.03 -23.04 -0.81
N GLN A 179 -2.70 -22.85 -1.94
CA GLN A 179 -3.62 -23.81 -2.54
C GLN A 179 -2.92 -25.14 -2.89
N THR A 180 -1.68 -25.08 -3.39
CA THR A 180 -0.90 -26.28 -3.66
C THR A 180 -0.51 -27.01 -2.37
N MET A 181 -0.07 -26.26 -1.37
CA MET A 181 0.31 -26.81 -0.05
C MET A 181 -0.89 -27.41 0.70
N TYR A 182 -2.08 -26.82 0.53
CA TYR A 182 -3.33 -27.33 1.07
C TYR A 182 -3.75 -28.64 0.39
N ASN A 183 -3.84 -28.62 -0.94
CA ASN A 183 -4.41 -29.73 -1.72
C ASN A 183 -3.46 -30.92 -1.85
N LYS A 184 -2.15 -30.73 -1.70
CA LYS A 184 -1.16 -31.79 -1.78
C LYS A 184 -0.64 -32.19 -0.42
N THR A 185 -0.38 -33.47 -0.28
CA THR A 185 0.37 -34.02 0.84
C THR A 185 1.79 -34.29 0.37
N PHE A 186 2.74 -33.52 0.82
CA PHE A 186 4.16 -33.77 0.63
C PHE A 186 4.68 -34.63 1.77
N ASP A 187 5.78 -35.33 1.51
CA ASP A 187 6.50 -36.05 2.56
C ASP A 187 6.97 -35.10 3.66
N GLN A 188 7.05 -35.56 4.90
CA GLN A 188 7.46 -34.73 6.01
C GLN A 188 8.88 -34.17 5.85
N THR A 189 9.73 -34.87 5.10
CA THR A 189 11.08 -34.41 4.76
C THR A 189 11.11 -33.11 3.94
N VAL A 190 10.05 -32.81 3.19
CA VAL A 190 9.88 -31.53 2.48
C VAL A 190 9.76 -30.38 3.46
N TYR A 191 8.90 -30.54 4.48
CA TYR A 191 8.62 -29.48 5.45
C TYR A 191 9.76 -29.27 6.46
N SER A 192 10.42 -30.38 6.87
CA SER A 192 11.49 -30.33 7.89
C SER A 192 12.77 -29.62 7.42
N GLN A 193 12.91 -29.38 6.12
CA GLN A 193 14.05 -28.62 5.58
C GLN A 193 13.99 -27.13 5.87
N PHE A 194 12.81 -26.59 6.18
CA PHE A 194 12.65 -25.16 6.40
C PHE A 194 12.90 -24.79 7.85
N GLY A 195 13.72 -23.77 8.05
CA GLY A 195 13.98 -23.20 9.39
C GLY A 195 13.15 -21.94 9.64
N MET A 196 12.61 -21.32 8.57
CA MET A 196 11.79 -20.12 8.66
C MET A 196 10.59 -20.19 7.70
N THR A 197 9.43 -19.76 8.18
CA THR A 197 8.23 -19.57 7.33
C THR A 197 7.76 -18.12 7.40
N ILE A 198 7.60 -17.52 6.23
CA ILE A 198 7.04 -16.17 6.07
C ILE A 198 5.66 -16.29 5.42
N ILE A 199 4.69 -15.59 5.99
CA ILE A 199 3.32 -15.57 5.46
C ILE A 199 3.00 -14.16 5.00
N ASP A 200 2.82 -14.01 3.71
CA ASP A 200 2.40 -12.75 3.12
C ASP A 200 0.86 -12.62 3.18
N GLU A 201 0.38 -11.39 3.42
CA GLU A 201 -1.02 -11.07 3.63
C GLU A 201 -1.66 -11.94 4.73
N VAL A 202 -1.00 -11.98 5.87
CA VAL A 202 -1.32 -12.86 7.01
C VAL A 202 -2.77 -12.71 7.51
N HIS A 203 -3.43 -11.59 7.25
CA HIS A 203 -4.84 -11.37 7.58
C HIS A 203 -5.80 -12.39 6.91
N ARG A 204 -5.34 -13.15 5.91
CA ARG A 204 -6.13 -14.18 5.22
C ARG A 204 -6.14 -15.55 5.90
N ILE A 205 -5.39 -15.74 6.98
CA ILE A 205 -5.26 -17.02 7.71
C ILE A 205 -6.59 -17.64 8.18
N GLY A 206 -7.66 -16.86 8.25
CA GLY A 206 -8.96 -17.37 8.68
C GLY A 206 -9.68 -18.32 7.70
N SER A 207 -9.13 -18.58 6.52
CA SER A 207 -9.67 -19.61 5.64
C SER A 207 -9.16 -21.01 6.07
N GLU A 208 -9.96 -22.03 5.81
CA GLU A 208 -9.62 -23.43 6.09
C GLU A 208 -8.31 -23.83 5.38
N GLU A 209 -8.13 -23.39 4.14
CA GLU A 209 -6.93 -23.65 3.33
C GLU A 209 -5.66 -23.13 4.01
N PHE A 210 -5.71 -21.91 4.52
CA PHE A 210 -4.59 -21.30 5.23
C PHE A 210 -4.27 -22.04 6.54
N SER A 211 -5.27 -22.28 7.37
CA SER A 211 -5.07 -22.93 8.68
C SER A 211 -4.46 -24.33 8.53
N LYS A 212 -4.98 -25.13 7.59
CA LYS A 212 -4.44 -26.47 7.33
C LYS A 212 -3.02 -26.43 6.74
N THR A 213 -2.71 -25.44 5.90
CA THR A 213 -1.35 -25.26 5.37
C THR A 213 -0.38 -24.89 6.48
N LEU A 214 -0.77 -23.99 7.38
CA LEU A 214 0.10 -23.56 8.49
C LEU A 214 0.44 -24.71 9.43
N LEU A 215 -0.52 -25.61 9.73
CA LEU A 215 -0.24 -26.79 10.56
C LEU A 215 0.86 -27.68 9.98
N LYS A 216 1.02 -27.70 8.63
CA LYS A 216 2.07 -28.47 7.95
C LYS A 216 3.40 -27.71 7.87
N THR A 217 3.39 -26.38 7.96
CA THR A 217 4.54 -25.50 7.68
C THR A 217 5.06 -24.76 8.90
N ILE A 218 4.83 -25.30 10.09
CA ILE A 218 5.38 -24.76 11.34
C ILE A 218 6.89 -24.92 11.33
N THR A 219 7.59 -23.82 11.54
CA THR A 219 9.05 -23.77 11.60
C THR A 219 9.50 -23.04 12.88
N PRO A 220 10.77 -23.19 13.32
CA PRO A 220 11.27 -22.48 14.49
C PRO A 220 11.09 -20.96 14.43
N TYR A 221 11.17 -20.37 13.24
CA TYR A 221 10.94 -18.94 13.03
C TYR A 221 9.69 -18.74 12.14
N MET A 222 8.72 -17.99 12.64
CA MET A 222 7.50 -17.66 11.93
C MET A 222 7.37 -16.14 11.81
N LEU A 223 7.10 -15.63 10.61
CA LEU A 223 6.88 -14.21 10.36
C LEU A 223 5.61 -13.98 9.55
N GLY A 224 4.69 -13.21 10.08
CA GLY A 224 3.52 -12.74 9.35
C GLY A 224 3.65 -11.28 8.96
N ILE A 225 3.42 -10.95 7.71
CA ILE A 225 3.41 -9.58 7.20
C ILE A 225 2.06 -9.25 6.57
N SER A 226 1.53 -8.07 6.89
CA SER A 226 0.23 -7.62 6.37
C SER A 226 0.06 -6.12 6.54
N ALA A 227 -0.71 -5.51 5.66
CA ALA A 227 -1.16 -4.12 5.82
C ALA A 227 -2.28 -3.98 6.87
N THR A 228 -3.03 -5.06 7.15
CA THR A 228 -4.13 -5.08 8.12
C THR A 228 -4.11 -6.39 8.90
N VAL A 229 -3.95 -6.33 10.21
CA VAL A 229 -3.94 -7.54 11.08
C VAL A 229 -5.29 -7.75 11.75
N GLU A 230 -6.00 -6.67 12.08
CA GLU A 230 -7.28 -6.77 12.80
C GLU A 230 -8.38 -7.32 11.90
N ARG A 231 -8.96 -8.44 12.32
CA ARG A 231 -10.06 -9.12 11.63
C ARG A 231 -11.38 -8.88 12.35
N LYS A 232 -12.42 -8.58 11.58
CA LYS A 232 -13.80 -8.40 12.12
C LYS A 232 -14.43 -9.71 12.62
N ASP A 233 -13.93 -10.84 12.13
CA ASP A 233 -14.43 -12.19 12.48
C ASP A 233 -13.78 -12.79 13.75
N LYS A 234 -13.01 -12.00 14.50
CA LYS A 234 -12.28 -12.39 15.72
C LYS A 234 -11.25 -13.51 15.54
N LEU A 235 -10.91 -13.89 14.32
CA LEU A 235 -9.88 -14.90 14.04
C LEU A 235 -8.43 -14.37 14.19
N THR A 236 -8.26 -13.15 14.66
CA THR A 236 -6.93 -12.59 15.00
C THR A 236 -6.20 -13.43 16.04
N ASN A 237 -6.93 -14.03 16.99
CA ASN A 237 -6.34 -14.94 17.98
C ASN A 237 -5.71 -16.19 17.34
N LEU A 238 -6.30 -16.69 16.26
CA LEU A 238 -5.72 -17.82 15.52
C LEU A 238 -4.37 -17.45 14.90
N LEU A 239 -4.24 -16.23 14.40
CA LEU A 239 -2.96 -15.68 13.94
C LEU A 239 -1.90 -15.72 15.04
N TYR A 240 -2.26 -15.24 16.22
CA TYR A 240 -1.36 -15.21 17.37
C TYR A 240 -0.93 -16.59 17.86
N MET A 241 -1.78 -17.61 17.70
CA MET A 241 -1.44 -18.99 18.03
C MET A 241 -0.38 -19.60 17.11
N PHE A 242 -0.38 -19.23 15.81
CA PHE A 242 0.58 -19.77 14.83
C PHE A 242 1.86 -18.96 14.73
N ILE A 243 1.77 -17.63 14.82
CA ILE A 243 2.88 -16.73 14.47
C ILE A 243 3.38 -15.98 15.70
N GLY A 244 2.52 -15.77 16.69
CA GLY A 244 2.81 -14.94 17.86
C GLY A 244 2.06 -13.61 17.81
N PRO A 245 2.18 -12.80 18.89
CA PRO A 245 1.50 -11.52 18.99
C PRO A 245 2.03 -10.51 17.96
N LYS A 246 1.22 -9.49 17.70
CA LYS A 246 1.64 -8.35 16.86
C LYS A 246 2.78 -7.60 17.55
N ILE A 247 3.96 -7.60 16.94
CA ILE A 247 5.17 -7.02 17.50
C ILE A 247 5.25 -5.53 17.18
N TYR A 248 4.89 -5.14 15.94
CA TYR A 248 4.96 -3.75 15.50
C TYR A 248 3.76 -3.38 14.61
N SER A 249 3.33 -2.14 14.70
CA SER A 249 2.29 -1.56 13.86
C SER A 249 2.48 -0.05 13.83
N GLU A 250 2.62 0.50 12.64
CA GLU A 250 2.65 1.93 12.43
C GLU A 250 1.31 2.40 11.87
N GLN A 251 0.75 3.45 12.41
CA GLN A 251 -0.41 4.12 11.85
C GLN A 251 0.09 5.26 10.97
N ARG A 252 -0.43 5.34 9.75
CA ARG A 252 -0.17 6.47 8.87
C ARG A 252 -0.63 7.75 9.58
N ALA A 253 0.23 8.76 9.62
CA ALA A 253 -0.18 10.11 9.96
C ALA A 253 -1.28 10.55 8.97
N ASN A 254 -2.45 10.96 9.47
CA ASN A 254 -3.62 11.32 8.67
C ASN A 254 -3.45 12.73 8.07
N GLU A 255 -2.38 12.92 7.27
CA GLU A 255 -2.00 14.22 6.70
C GLU A 255 -2.40 14.40 5.23
N ASP A 256 -3.00 13.36 4.62
CA ASP A 256 -3.40 13.47 3.22
C ASP A 256 -4.68 14.30 3.08
N PRO A 257 -4.68 15.36 2.26
CA PRO A 257 -5.82 16.25 2.09
C PRO A 257 -6.90 15.62 1.20
N VAL A 258 -7.37 14.41 1.55
CA VAL A 258 -8.37 13.69 0.76
C VAL A 258 -9.73 14.39 0.86
N CYS A 259 -10.34 14.66 -0.30
CA CYS A 259 -11.71 15.10 -0.39
C CYS A 259 -12.62 13.92 -0.78
N VAL A 260 -13.52 13.55 0.12
CA VAL A 260 -14.55 12.54 -0.15
C VAL A 260 -15.81 13.25 -0.64
N ARG A 261 -16.25 12.90 -1.85
CA ARG A 261 -17.47 13.41 -2.50
C ARG A 261 -18.52 12.30 -2.51
N GLY A 262 -19.41 12.31 -1.52
CA GLY A 262 -20.54 11.37 -1.43
C GLY A 262 -21.69 11.85 -2.28
N ILE A 263 -22.07 11.11 -3.33
CA ILE A 263 -23.18 11.45 -4.20
C ILE A 263 -24.29 10.43 -4.01
N GLN A 264 -25.37 10.85 -3.38
CA GLN A 264 -26.54 9.99 -3.20
C GLN A 264 -27.33 9.94 -4.52
N TYR A 265 -27.35 8.75 -5.13
CA TYR A 265 -28.17 8.51 -6.31
C TYR A 265 -29.63 8.43 -5.92
N VAL A 266 -30.45 9.24 -6.56
CA VAL A 266 -31.90 9.34 -6.33
C VAL A 266 -32.63 9.11 -7.65
N THR A 267 -33.71 8.33 -7.62
CA THR A 267 -34.60 8.08 -8.74
C THR A 267 -36.02 7.85 -8.24
N GLN A 268 -37.02 8.18 -9.08
CA GLN A 268 -38.45 7.93 -8.83
C GLN A 268 -38.88 6.54 -9.33
N ASP A 269 -37.95 5.73 -9.83
CA ASP A 269 -38.23 4.39 -10.34
C ASP A 269 -38.49 3.43 -9.17
N ASP A 270 -39.75 2.96 -9.07
CA ASP A 270 -40.21 2.08 -8.01
C ASP A 270 -39.54 0.71 -8.09
N ASP A 271 -39.28 0.19 -9.30
CA ASP A 271 -38.58 -1.08 -9.48
C ASP A 271 -37.14 -1.00 -8.97
N PHE A 272 -36.46 0.09 -9.27
CA PHE A 272 -35.12 0.31 -8.74
C PHE A 272 -35.13 0.44 -7.22
N ASN A 273 -36.06 1.18 -6.65
CA ASN A 273 -36.17 1.46 -5.22
C ASN A 273 -36.64 0.25 -4.40
N SER A 274 -37.26 -0.78 -5.05
CA SER A 274 -37.72 -1.98 -4.37
C SER A 274 -36.58 -2.81 -3.82
N VAL A 275 -36.82 -3.46 -2.67
CA VAL A 275 -35.83 -4.33 -2.00
C VAL A 275 -36.18 -5.80 -2.21
N GLU A 276 -35.21 -6.59 -2.61
CA GLU A 276 -35.35 -8.03 -2.73
C GLU A 276 -35.02 -8.73 -1.41
N TYR A 277 -35.90 -9.64 -1.01
CA TYR A 277 -35.75 -10.42 0.23
C TYR A 277 -35.60 -11.92 -0.06
N ASP A 278 -34.88 -12.61 0.80
CA ASP A 278 -34.82 -14.07 0.84
C ASP A 278 -36.09 -14.61 1.53
N TYR A 279 -36.24 -15.96 1.55
CA TYR A 279 -37.36 -16.63 2.18
C TYR A 279 -37.43 -16.44 3.71
N ARG A 280 -36.37 -15.89 4.32
CA ARG A 280 -36.29 -15.56 5.76
C ARG A 280 -36.55 -14.09 6.05
N GLY A 281 -36.86 -13.29 5.00
CA GLY A 281 -37.06 -11.85 5.15
C GLY A 281 -35.77 -11.02 5.22
N ASN A 282 -34.61 -11.60 4.97
CA ASN A 282 -33.36 -10.84 4.90
C ASN A 282 -33.15 -10.28 3.48
N THR A 283 -32.57 -9.10 3.40
CA THR A 283 -32.20 -8.51 2.10
C THR A 283 -31.24 -9.39 1.34
N LYS A 284 -31.56 -9.76 0.11
CA LYS A 284 -30.66 -10.47 -0.82
C LYS A 284 -29.59 -9.53 -1.34
N PHE A 285 -28.52 -9.36 -0.59
CA PHE A 285 -27.47 -8.38 -0.90
C PHE A 285 -26.88 -8.56 -2.32
N SER A 286 -26.62 -9.79 -2.76
CA SER A 286 -26.07 -10.06 -4.10
C SER A 286 -27.02 -9.61 -5.22
N SER A 287 -28.32 -9.90 -5.09
CA SER A 287 -29.34 -9.46 -6.05
C SER A 287 -29.46 -7.94 -6.07
N MET A 288 -29.39 -7.31 -4.89
CA MET A 288 -29.41 -5.84 -4.80
C MET A 288 -28.20 -5.21 -5.51
N ILE A 289 -27.00 -5.79 -5.39
CA ILE A 289 -25.83 -5.34 -6.15
C ILE A 289 -26.03 -5.51 -7.66
N VAL A 290 -26.59 -6.62 -8.10
CA VAL A 290 -26.92 -6.84 -9.53
C VAL A 290 -27.88 -5.78 -10.02
N LYS A 291 -28.95 -5.50 -9.26
CA LYS A 291 -29.93 -4.44 -9.58
C LYS A 291 -29.25 -3.07 -9.78
N LEU A 292 -28.32 -2.66 -8.90
CA LEU A 292 -27.56 -1.42 -9.09
C LEU A 292 -26.72 -1.42 -10.38
N CYS A 293 -26.12 -2.58 -10.70
CA CYS A 293 -25.22 -2.71 -11.83
C CYS A 293 -25.98 -2.73 -13.17
N ASP A 294 -27.20 -3.24 -13.20
CA ASP A 294 -28.01 -3.40 -14.41
C ASP A 294 -28.90 -2.17 -14.69
N TYR A 295 -28.95 -1.21 -13.76
CA TYR A 295 -29.76 -0.01 -13.93
C TYR A 295 -29.02 1.04 -14.77
N GLY A 296 -29.40 1.15 -16.04
CA GLY A 296 -28.78 2.03 -17.06
C GLY A 296 -28.66 3.50 -16.65
N PRO A 297 -29.76 4.17 -16.20
CA PRO A 297 -29.68 5.58 -15.81
C PRO A 297 -28.64 5.90 -14.72
N ARG A 298 -28.44 4.97 -13.78
CA ARG A 298 -27.40 5.10 -12.74
C ARG A 298 -26.00 4.95 -13.33
N SER A 299 -25.83 4.01 -14.26
CA SER A 299 -24.56 3.79 -14.94
C SER A 299 -24.16 4.97 -15.81
N ASP A 300 -25.13 5.58 -16.54
CA ASP A 300 -24.94 6.83 -17.30
C ASP A 300 -24.56 8.00 -16.39
N PHE A 301 -25.19 8.09 -15.22
CA PHE A 301 -24.83 9.10 -14.22
C PHE A 301 -23.36 8.96 -13.79
N ILE A 302 -22.87 7.72 -13.57
CA ILE A 302 -21.45 7.48 -13.23
C ILE A 302 -20.54 7.94 -14.38
N VAL A 303 -20.87 7.63 -15.63
CA VAL A 303 -20.10 8.09 -16.81
C VAL A 303 -20.04 9.62 -16.87
N ARG A 304 -21.14 10.31 -16.57
CA ARG A 304 -21.15 11.77 -16.46
C ARG A 304 -20.21 12.29 -15.39
N VAL A 305 -20.25 11.70 -14.19
CA VAL A 305 -19.33 12.05 -13.10
C VAL A 305 -17.87 11.87 -13.50
N VAL A 306 -17.55 10.79 -14.23
CA VAL A 306 -16.20 10.57 -14.78
C VAL A 306 -15.77 11.71 -15.70
N LYS A 307 -16.66 12.11 -16.62
CA LYS A 307 -16.40 13.21 -17.56
C LYS A 307 -16.13 14.52 -16.82
N ASP A 308 -16.98 14.88 -15.87
CA ASP A 308 -16.87 16.12 -15.10
C ASP A 308 -15.57 16.16 -14.25
N LEU A 309 -15.13 15.00 -13.71
CA LEU A 309 -13.86 14.90 -12.98
C LEU A 309 -12.64 15.10 -13.88
N LEU A 310 -12.70 14.64 -15.12
CA LEU A 310 -11.62 14.88 -16.11
C LEU A 310 -11.62 16.33 -16.62
N GLU A 311 -12.79 17.00 -16.71
CA GLU A 311 -12.86 18.43 -16.98
C GLU A 311 -12.24 19.25 -15.83
N GLU A 312 -12.42 18.83 -14.58
CA GLU A 312 -11.78 19.46 -13.40
C GLU A 312 -10.26 19.19 -13.36
N LYS A 313 -9.83 17.96 -13.69
CA LYS A 313 -8.43 17.52 -13.65
C LYS A 313 -8.09 16.76 -14.95
N PRO A 314 -7.76 17.46 -16.03
CA PRO A 314 -7.49 16.83 -17.33
C PRO A 314 -6.34 15.81 -17.31
N ASP A 315 -5.32 16.03 -16.48
CA ASP A 315 -4.19 15.13 -16.33
C ASP A 315 -4.36 14.10 -15.21
N GLY A 316 -5.52 14.08 -14.55
CA GLY A 316 -5.82 13.17 -13.44
C GLY A 316 -6.02 11.73 -13.92
N GLN A 317 -5.43 10.78 -13.22
CA GLN A 317 -5.70 9.37 -13.44
C GLN A 317 -6.78 8.88 -12.47
N ILE A 318 -7.83 8.26 -13.02
CA ILE A 318 -9.04 7.82 -12.30
C ILE A 318 -9.08 6.31 -12.21
N MET A 319 -9.36 5.78 -11.01
CA MET A 319 -9.71 4.36 -10.82
C MET A 319 -11.19 4.23 -10.51
N ILE A 320 -11.88 3.35 -11.24
CA ILE A 320 -13.30 3.02 -11.02
C ILE A 320 -13.41 1.60 -10.49
N LEU A 321 -14.05 1.44 -9.35
CA LEU A 321 -14.22 0.14 -8.69
C LEU A 321 -15.67 -0.31 -8.64
N ALA A 322 -15.91 -1.57 -9.02
CA ALA A 322 -17.21 -2.22 -8.86
C ALA A 322 -17.07 -3.71 -8.50
N HIS A 323 -18.18 -4.31 -8.05
CA HIS A 323 -18.27 -5.75 -7.77
C HIS A 323 -18.48 -6.56 -9.05
N ASN A 324 -19.29 -6.07 -9.97
CA ASN A 324 -19.79 -6.79 -11.13
C ASN A 324 -19.07 -6.40 -12.43
N LYS A 325 -18.65 -7.39 -13.19
CA LYS A 325 -17.99 -7.20 -14.49
C LYS A 325 -18.94 -6.60 -15.55
N SER A 326 -20.27 -6.80 -15.44
CA SER A 326 -21.26 -6.22 -16.37
C SER A 326 -21.25 -4.70 -16.29
N LEU A 327 -21.27 -4.13 -15.07
CA LEU A 327 -21.16 -2.69 -14.88
C LEU A 327 -19.81 -2.15 -15.36
N LEU A 328 -18.70 -2.83 -15.05
CA LEU A 328 -17.37 -2.43 -15.51
C LEU A 328 -17.31 -2.40 -17.04
N LYS A 329 -17.94 -3.38 -17.71
CA LYS A 329 -18.04 -3.43 -19.16
C LYS A 329 -18.86 -2.25 -19.71
N TYR A 330 -20.02 -2.00 -19.13
CA TYR A 330 -20.87 -0.86 -19.54
C TYR A 330 -20.12 0.47 -19.43
N LEU A 331 -19.45 0.70 -18.32
CA LEU A 331 -18.66 1.93 -18.08
C LEU A 331 -17.52 2.05 -19.10
N HIS A 332 -16.78 0.96 -19.33
CA HIS A 332 -15.70 0.92 -20.31
C HIS A 332 -16.21 1.29 -21.71
N ASP A 333 -17.21 0.55 -22.19
CA ASP A 333 -17.75 0.71 -23.54
C ASP A 333 -18.36 2.11 -23.74
N SER A 334 -19.01 2.66 -22.72
CA SER A 334 -19.58 4.02 -22.74
C SER A 334 -18.49 5.11 -22.76
N ILE A 335 -17.41 4.95 -22.00
CA ILE A 335 -16.30 5.88 -21.95
C ILE A 335 -15.54 5.87 -23.27
N ASP A 336 -15.27 4.69 -23.81
CA ASP A 336 -14.58 4.51 -25.09
C ASP A 336 -15.41 5.04 -26.27
N ALA A 337 -16.68 4.64 -26.36
CA ALA A 337 -17.60 5.09 -27.44
C ALA A 337 -17.81 6.60 -27.44
N LYS A 338 -17.82 7.25 -26.26
CA LYS A 338 -17.95 8.71 -26.14
C LYS A 338 -16.60 9.43 -26.26
N ALA A 339 -15.49 8.71 -26.47
CA ALA A 339 -14.13 9.21 -26.56
C ALA A 339 -13.76 10.16 -25.38
N ILE A 340 -14.20 9.82 -24.16
CA ILE A 340 -13.98 10.64 -22.97
C ILE A 340 -12.51 10.66 -22.59
N ALA A 341 -11.89 9.48 -22.51
CA ALA A 341 -10.46 9.32 -22.21
C ALA A 341 -9.99 7.90 -22.55
N SER A 342 -8.67 7.68 -22.52
CA SER A 342 -8.13 6.32 -22.65
C SER A 342 -8.53 5.47 -21.44
N VAL A 343 -9.14 4.30 -21.69
CA VAL A 343 -9.68 3.42 -20.67
C VAL A 343 -9.12 2.02 -20.80
N GLY A 344 -8.98 1.30 -19.69
CA GLY A 344 -8.53 -0.09 -19.70
C GLY A 344 -9.04 -0.88 -18.49
N TYR A 345 -9.12 -2.21 -18.67
CA TYR A 345 -9.55 -3.12 -17.62
C TYR A 345 -8.39 -3.55 -16.72
N TYR A 346 -8.68 -3.66 -15.43
CA TYR A 346 -7.79 -4.27 -14.43
C TYR A 346 -8.58 -5.32 -13.63
N ILE A 347 -8.83 -6.46 -14.27
CA ILE A 347 -9.71 -7.51 -13.74
C ILE A 347 -8.99 -8.86 -13.71
N GLY A 348 -9.48 -9.78 -12.88
CA GLY A 348 -8.90 -11.12 -12.77
C GLY A 348 -8.96 -11.90 -14.06
N GLY A 349 -7.90 -12.66 -14.36
CA GLY A 349 -7.73 -13.48 -15.56
C GLY A 349 -7.02 -12.78 -16.72
N MET A 350 -6.64 -11.48 -16.57
CA MET A 350 -5.81 -10.79 -17.56
C MET A 350 -4.34 -11.19 -17.44
N LYS A 351 -3.63 -11.17 -18.58
CA LYS A 351 -2.19 -11.39 -18.63
C LYS A 351 -1.45 -10.18 -18.05
N GLN A 352 -0.29 -10.41 -17.46
CA GLN A 352 0.53 -9.35 -16.86
C GLN A 352 0.83 -8.20 -17.84
N LYS A 353 1.13 -8.52 -19.09
CA LYS A 353 1.37 -7.52 -20.14
C LYS A 353 0.17 -6.59 -20.37
N ASP A 354 -1.05 -7.13 -20.37
CA ASP A 354 -2.26 -6.35 -20.58
C ASP A 354 -2.57 -5.46 -19.36
N LEU A 355 -2.27 -5.95 -18.16
CA LEU A 355 -2.37 -5.15 -16.93
C LEU A 355 -1.40 -3.95 -16.97
N GLN A 356 -0.15 -4.17 -17.39
CA GLN A 356 0.84 -3.10 -17.54
C GLN A 356 0.40 -2.03 -18.55
N ILE A 357 -0.21 -2.43 -19.67
CA ILE A 357 -0.78 -1.48 -20.63
C ILE A 357 -1.93 -0.67 -19.99
N THR A 358 -2.78 -1.33 -19.21
CA THR A 358 -3.89 -0.65 -18.52
C THR A 358 -3.38 0.37 -17.49
N GLU A 359 -2.25 0.11 -16.84
CA GLU A 359 -1.65 1.03 -15.86
C GLU A 359 -1.27 2.40 -16.46
N THR A 360 -1.06 2.46 -17.78
CA THR A 360 -0.76 3.72 -18.50
C THR A 360 -2.01 4.47 -18.95
N LYS A 361 -3.20 3.88 -18.82
CA LYS A 361 -4.46 4.52 -19.23
C LYS A 361 -4.91 5.57 -18.23
N GLN A 362 -5.61 6.59 -18.72
CA GLN A 362 -6.15 7.65 -17.88
C GLN A 362 -7.26 7.15 -16.96
N ILE A 363 -8.05 6.18 -17.42
CA ILE A 363 -9.10 5.53 -16.64
C ILE A 363 -8.79 4.05 -16.50
N VAL A 364 -8.67 3.60 -15.25
CA VAL A 364 -8.47 2.20 -14.88
C VAL A 364 -9.75 1.66 -14.26
N ILE A 365 -10.36 0.69 -14.91
CA ILE A 365 -11.60 0.05 -14.46
C ILE A 365 -11.26 -1.30 -13.82
N ALA A 366 -11.53 -1.46 -12.52
CA ALA A 366 -11.10 -2.61 -11.77
C ALA A 366 -12.19 -3.22 -10.88
N THR A 367 -12.07 -4.52 -10.60
CA THR A 367 -12.82 -5.12 -9.49
C THR A 367 -12.17 -4.78 -8.17
N TYR A 368 -12.95 -4.69 -7.09
CA TYR A 368 -12.43 -4.47 -5.74
C TYR A 368 -11.36 -5.48 -5.33
N ALA A 369 -11.47 -6.74 -5.77
CA ALA A 369 -10.49 -7.78 -5.45
C ALA A 369 -9.14 -7.49 -6.11
N MET A 370 -9.13 -7.12 -7.40
CA MET A 370 -7.90 -6.81 -8.12
C MET A 370 -7.25 -5.52 -7.63
N ALA A 371 -8.05 -4.49 -7.36
CA ALA A 371 -7.54 -3.24 -6.79
C ALA A 371 -6.91 -3.46 -5.41
N ALA A 372 -7.51 -4.30 -4.57
CA ALA A 372 -6.99 -4.56 -3.23
C ALA A 372 -5.61 -5.25 -3.25
N GLU A 373 -5.32 -6.11 -4.24
CA GLU A 373 -4.20 -7.03 -4.15
C GLU A 373 -3.07 -6.74 -5.16
N ALA A 374 -3.41 -6.39 -6.40
CA ALA A 374 -2.45 -6.41 -7.50
C ALA A 374 -2.01 -5.04 -8.00
N LEU A 375 -2.79 -4.00 -7.76
CA LEU A 375 -2.62 -2.71 -8.40
C LEU A 375 -1.52 -1.86 -7.75
N ASP A 376 -0.49 -1.47 -8.51
CA ASP A 376 0.60 -0.58 -8.06
C ASP A 376 0.79 0.63 -8.97
N ILE A 377 -0.27 1.38 -9.21
CA ILE A 377 -0.21 2.60 -10.01
C ILE A 377 0.00 3.80 -9.10
N LYS A 378 1.12 4.51 -9.27
CA LYS A 378 1.50 5.64 -8.42
C LYS A 378 0.80 6.94 -8.78
N THR A 379 0.38 7.08 -10.02
CA THR A 379 -0.23 8.29 -10.60
C THR A 379 -1.72 8.43 -10.30
N LEU A 380 -2.36 7.39 -9.75
CA LEU A 380 -3.77 7.42 -9.36
C LEU A 380 -4.03 8.50 -8.30
N SER A 381 -4.85 9.51 -8.67
CA SER A 381 -5.23 10.62 -7.80
C SER A 381 -6.71 10.64 -7.45
N THR A 382 -7.53 9.88 -8.19
CA THR A 382 -8.99 9.86 -8.02
C THR A 382 -9.52 8.43 -8.00
N LEU A 383 -10.39 8.15 -7.03
CA LEU A 383 -11.08 6.88 -6.87
C LEU A 383 -12.58 7.08 -7.00
N ILE A 384 -13.25 6.31 -7.85
CA ILE A 384 -14.70 6.24 -7.93
C ILE A 384 -15.17 4.87 -7.44
N MET A 385 -15.97 4.86 -6.39
CA MET A 385 -16.63 3.64 -5.92
C MET A 385 -18.00 3.55 -6.58
N ALA A 386 -18.09 2.80 -7.69
CA ALA A 386 -19.30 2.65 -8.49
C ALA A 386 -20.33 1.72 -7.84
N THR A 387 -19.94 0.86 -6.91
CA THR A 387 -20.83 0.01 -6.12
C THR A 387 -20.45 0.02 -4.64
N PRO A 388 -21.41 -0.16 -3.72
CA PRO A 388 -21.17 -0.10 -2.28
C PRO A 388 -20.22 -1.20 -1.80
N LYS A 389 -19.26 -0.84 -0.95
CA LYS A 389 -18.38 -1.76 -0.23
C LYS A 389 -18.18 -1.28 1.21
N THR A 390 -18.06 -2.21 2.15
CA THR A 390 -17.94 -1.87 3.57
C THR A 390 -16.50 -1.50 3.93
N ASP A 391 -15.55 -2.36 3.58
CA ASP A 391 -14.12 -2.16 3.85
C ASP A 391 -13.43 -1.60 2.60
N ILE A 392 -12.96 -0.37 2.74
CA ILE A 392 -12.37 0.42 1.65
C ILE A 392 -10.93 0.85 1.93
N THR A 393 -10.38 0.43 3.05
CA THR A 393 -9.04 0.81 3.51
C THR A 393 -7.99 0.59 2.41
N GLN A 394 -7.97 -0.61 1.84
CA GLN A 394 -7.03 -0.92 0.76
C GLN A 394 -7.34 -0.16 -0.53
N SER A 395 -8.63 0.04 -0.85
CA SER A 395 -9.04 0.76 -2.07
C SER A 395 -8.63 2.24 -2.03
N VAL A 396 -8.89 2.92 -0.92
CA VAL A 396 -8.49 4.32 -0.73
C VAL A 396 -6.97 4.45 -0.67
N GLY A 397 -6.27 3.51 -0.04
CA GLY A 397 -4.81 3.48 -0.01
C GLY A 397 -4.15 3.46 -1.41
N ARG A 398 -4.89 3.07 -2.47
CA ARG A 398 -4.35 3.04 -3.84
C ARG A 398 -4.11 4.44 -4.42
N ILE A 399 -4.98 5.42 -4.15
CA ILE A 399 -4.80 6.81 -4.61
C ILE A 399 -3.84 7.61 -3.71
N LEU A 400 -3.35 7.00 -2.64
CA LEU A 400 -2.43 7.63 -1.68
C LEU A 400 -1.01 7.06 -1.77
N ARG A 401 -0.69 6.31 -2.84
CA ARG A 401 0.65 5.74 -3.05
C ARG A 401 1.71 6.78 -3.37
N MET A 402 1.29 7.92 -3.89
CA MET A 402 2.11 9.10 -4.08
C MET A 402 1.40 10.30 -3.44
N LYS A 403 2.14 11.27 -2.95
CA LYS A 403 1.54 12.50 -2.41
C LYS A 403 0.94 13.30 -3.56
N HIS A 404 -0.37 13.49 -3.52
CA HIS A 404 -1.12 14.35 -4.44
C HIS A 404 -1.57 15.60 -3.67
N GLU A 405 -1.70 16.73 -4.36
CA GLU A 405 -2.18 17.96 -3.72
C GLU A 405 -3.62 17.82 -3.22
N ASN A 406 -4.49 17.21 -4.01
CA ASN A 406 -5.90 17.03 -3.67
C ASN A 406 -6.41 15.68 -4.20
N PRO A 407 -6.14 14.55 -3.51
CA PRO A 407 -6.71 13.26 -3.89
C PRO A 407 -8.22 13.23 -3.63
N ILE A 408 -8.98 12.63 -4.55
CA ILE A 408 -10.44 12.62 -4.52
C ILE A 408 -10.96 11.20 -4.40
N VAL A 409 -11.94 10.99 -3.52
CA VAL A 409 -12.75 9.78 -3.46
C VAL A 409 -14.19 10.16 -3.79
N VAL A 410 -14.72 9.65 -4.90
CA VAL A 410 -16.15 9.75 -5.20
C VAL A 410 -16.84 8.47 -4.77
N ASP A 411 -17.80 8.60 -3.89
CA ASP A 411 -18.60 7.50 -3.34
C ASP A 411 -20.04 7.62 -3.85
N ILE A 412 -20.43 6.72 -4.76
CA ILE A 412 -21.81 6.66 -5.26
C ILE A 412 -22.63 5.90 -4.22
N VAL A 413 -23.54 6.61 -3.58
CA VAL A 413 -24.34 6.12 -2.46
C VAL A 413 -25.76 5.85 -2.92
N ASP A 414 -26.25 4.64 -2.74
CA ASP A 414 -27.61 4.25 -3.11
C ASP A 414 -28.56 4.33 -1.91
N GLY A 415 -29.85 4.68 -2.17
CA GLY A 415 -30.85 4.97 -1.14
C GLY A 415 -31.32 3.78 -0.31
N HIS A 416 -31.10 2.54 -0.78
CA HIS A 416 -31.56 1.31 -0.10
C HIS A 416 -30.89 1.17 1.30
N GLU A 417 -31.66 0.75 2.29
CA GLU A 417 -31.24 0.67 3.69
C GLU A 417 -29.94 -0.13 3.88
N CYS A 418 -29.79 -1.27 3.17
CA CYS A 418 -28.58 -2.11 3.25
C CYS A 418 -27.32 -1.36 2.79
N PHE A 419 -27.43 -0.48 1.79
CA PHE A 419 -26.31 0.31 1.28
C PHE A 419 -26.06 1.55 2.11
N GLN A 420 -27.09 2.14 2.69
CA GLN A 420 -26.97 3.25 3.65
C GLN A 420 -26.21 2.80 4.92
N LYS A 421 -26.46 1.59 5.42
CA LYS A 421 -25.70 1.01 6.53
C LYS A 421 -24.20 0.90 6.20
N GLN A 422 -23.84 0.53 4.98
CA GLN A 422 -22.46 0.49 4.52
C GLN A 422 -21.84 1.88 4.36
N TRP A 423 -22.63 2.85 3.83
CA TRP A 423 -22.20 4.25 3.75
C TRP A 423 -21.88 4.83 5.13
N LEU A 424 -22.68 4.55 6.15
CA LEU A 424 -22.40 4.96 7.52
C LEU A 424 -21.06 4.40 8.03
N GLN A 425 -20.71 3.16 7.67
CA GLN A 425 -19.42 2.58 8.05
C GLN A 425 -18.26 3.25 7.29
N ARG A 426 -18.41 3.52 5.99
CA ARG A 426 -17.41 4.27 5.22
C ARG A 426 -17.21 5.68 5.77
N LYS A 427 -18.29 6.40 6.12
CA LYS A 427 -18.19 7.72 6.77
C LYS A 427 -17.39 7.69 8.06
N ARG A 428 -17.55 6.65 8.89
CA ARG A 428 -16.74 6.48 10.11
C ARG A 428 -15.26 6.29 9.78
N TYR A 429 -14.95 5.50 8.75
CA TYR A 429 -13.58 5.33 8.27
C TYR A 429 -12.99 6.66 7.77
N TYR A 430 -13.69 7.38 6.92
CA TYR A 430 -13.22 8.68 6.41
C TYR A 430 -12.98 9.71 7.53
N LYS A 431 -13.86 9.76 8.52
CA LYS A 431 -13.68 10.61 9.70
C LYS A 431 -12.48 10.19 10.54
N LYS A 432 -12.27 8.88 10.71
CA LYS A 432 -11.08 8.35 11.41
C LYS A 432 -9.79 8.75 10.71
N CYS A 433 -9.80 8.78 9.38
CA CYS A 433 -8.67 9.21 8.55
C CYS A 433 -8.56 10.74 8.40
N ASN A 434 -9.40 11.52 9.10
CA ASN A 434 -9.43 12.98 9.04
C ASN A 434 -9.64 13.54 7.62
N TYR A 435 -10.39 12.83 6.76
CA TYR A 435 -10.69 13.25 5.38
C TYR A 435 -11.87 14.21 5.34
N ARG A 436 -11.78 15.24 4.49
CA ARG A 436 -12.89 16.15 4.23
C ARG A 436 -14.05 15.39 3.57
N ILE A 437 -15.29 15.58 4.03
CA ILE A 437 -16.47 14.91 3.46
C ILE A 437 -17.47 15.96 3.00
N ARG A 438 -17.78 15.92 1.71
CA ARG A 438 -18.83 16.68 1.03
C ARG A 438 -19.88 15.74 0.47
N CYS A 439 -21.14 16.10 0.56
CA CYS A 439 -22.25 15.29 0.04
C CYS A 439 -23.20 16.11 -0.83
N THR A 440 -23.79 15.44 -1.83
CA THR A 440 -24.88 15.98 -2.65
C THR A 440 -25.79 14.84 -3.09
N THR A 441 -26.88 15.15 -3.81
CA THR A 441 -27.72 14.17 -4.49
C THR A 441 -27.49 14.21 -5.99
N SER A 442 -27.83 13.12 -6.70
CA SER A 442 -27.75 13.08 -8.17
C SER A 442 -28.66 14.11 -8.85
N GLU A 443 -29.77 14.48 -8.22
CA GLU A 443 -30.69 15.53 -8.71
C GLU A 443 -29.99 16.89 -8.64
N ASN A 444 -29.48 17.28 -7.50
CA ASN A 444 -28.73 18.54 -7.34
C ASN A 444 -27.49 18.57 -8.25
N TYR A 445 -26.79 17.45 -8.37
CA TYR A 445 -25.66 17.31 -9.27
C TYR A 445 -26.05 17.54 -10.75
N SER A 446 -27.24 17.15 -11.13
CA SER A 446 -27.73 17.27 -12.53
C SER A 446 -28.30 18.64 -12.87
N THR A 447 -28.86 19.34 -11.89
CA THR A 447 -29.53 20.67 -12.07
C THR A 447 -28.57 21.83 -11.89
N MET A 448 -27.57 21.68 -11.05
CA MET A 448 -26.52 22.68 -10.87
C MET A 448 -25.27 22.20 -11.62
N LYS A 449 -24.63 23.11 -12.38
CA LYS A 449 -23.21 22.93 -12.70
C LYS A 449 -22.49 23.03 -11.35
N LEU A 450 -22.36 21.89 -10.67
CA LEU A 450 -21.62 21.84 -9.42
C LEU A 450 -20.20 22.29 -9.72
N ASP A 451 -19.87 23.46 -9.28
CA ASP A 451 -18.51 23.90 -9.22
C ASP A 451 -17.84 23.08 -8.10
N TRP A 452 -17.02 22.11 -8.50
CA TRP A 452 -16.27 21.27 -7.57
C TRP A 452 -15.36 22.08 -6.66
N SER A 453 -15.00 23.29 -7.09
CA SER A 453 -14.19 24.23 -6.33
C SER A 453 -15.04 25.07 -5.35
N ASN A 454 -16.35 25.18 -5.59
CA ASN A 454 -17.25 25.97 -4.75
C ASN A 454 -17.88 25.11 -3.65
N ASP A 455 -17.35 25.26 -2.44
CA ASP A 455 -17.81 24.55 -1.25
C ASP A 455 -19.31 24.74 -0.94
N ASP A 456 -19.93 25.83 -1.41
CA ASP A 456 -21.34 26.15 -1.11
C ASP A 456 -22.33 25.28 -1.91
N SER A 457 -21.88 24.63 -2.99
CA SER A 457 -22.67 23.69 -3.78
C SER A 457 -22.81 22.32 -3.10
N TRP A 458 -22.07 22.06 -2.03
CA TRP A 458 -22.01 20.77 -1.34
C TRP A 458 -22.40 20.88 0.13
N VAL A 459 -23.12 19.89 0.62
CA VAL A 459 -23.38 19.76 2.06
C VAL A 459 -22.10 19.34 2.77
N ARG A 460 -21.62 20.18 3.68
CA ARG A 460 -20.45 19.90 4.52
C ARG A 460 -20.81 18.87 5.59
N VAL A 461 -20.25 17.67 5.51
CA VAL A 461 -20.52 16.59 6.46
C VAL A 461 -19.41 16.45 7.49
N TYR A 462 -18.19 16.73 7.09
CA TYR A 462 -17.02 16.70 7.99
C TYR A 462 -15.87 17.55 7.43
N GLU A 463 -15.26 18.33 8.31
CA GLU A 463 -14.03 19.05 8.04
C GLU A 463 -12.87 18.43 8.84
N PRO A 464 -11.69 18.34 8.24
CA PRO A 464 -10.48 17.93 8.96
C PRO A 464 -10.25 18.82 10.18
N LYS A 465 -9.93 18.20 11.29
CA LYS A 465 -9.44 18.95 12.45
C LYS A 465 -8.03 19.40 12.13
N ASN A 466 -7.76 20.69 12.23
CA ASN A 466 -6.40 21.20 12.15
C ASN A 466 -5.58 20.53 13.25
N VAL A 467 -4.52 19.83 12.86
CA VAL A 467 -3.51 19.27 13.75
C VAL A 467 -2.49 20.34 14.02
#